data_7c207415c446997253d6879fb7796cc3
#
_entry.id   7c207415c446997253d6879fb7796cc3
#
_cell.length_a   1.000
_cell.length_b   1.000
_cell.length_c   1.000
_cell.angle_alpha   90.00
_cell.angle_beta   90.00
_cell.angle_gamma   90.00
#
_symmetry.space_group_name_H-M   'P 1'
#
loop_
_entity.id
_entity.type
_entity.pdbx_description
1 polymer ?
#
loop_
_entity_poly.entity_id
_entity_poly.type
_entity_poly.pdbx_seq_one_letter_code
_entity_poly.pdbx_strand_id
1 'polypeptide(L)'
;EYVSGQDPYKIKGAVPAEEAILLAPIPHPVQDVICLGINYMAHAEESARYKKEAFGGERPFAVYFSKRVSEATGTGAEIPSHKELVQDLDYEAELAVIIGKDAKNVPVSEVKNYIFGYTVINDVSARTLQTRHKQWYFGKSLDGFLPMGPCIVTAEELPYPPRLSIQSRVNGELRQDSSTELMIFDIDHVVSELSAGMTLKAGTIIATGTPAGVGMGFDPPRFLKPGDVVECSIEGIGTLVNRVSE
;
A
#
# COMPACT_ATOMS: atom_id res chain seq x y z
N GLU A 1 7.80 19.75 2.99
CA GLU A 1 8.06 20.64 1.85
C GLU A 1 9.53 20.52 1.46
N TYR A 2 9.78 19.99 0.27
CA TYR A 2 11.11 19.99 -0.33
C TYR A 2 11.39 21.40 -0.83
N VAL A 3 12.02 22.22 -0.02
CA VAL A 3 12.45 23.55 -0.44
C VAL A 3 13.76 23.40 -1.18
N SER A 4 13.69 23.38 -2.51
CA SER A 4 14.87 23.28 -3.37
C SER A 4 15.89 24.35 -3.03
N GLY A 5 17.11 23.95 -2.66
CA GLY A 5 18.26 24.81 -2.44
C GLY A 5 18.56 25.23 -1.00
N GLN A 6 17.86 24.73 0.00
CA GLN A 6 18.26 24.91 1.40
C GLN A 6 18.89 23.63 1.96
N ASP A 7 20.05 23.77 2.58
CA ASP A 7 20.70 22.72 3.34
C ASP A 7 19.75 22.26 4.47
N PRO A 8 19.25 21.02 4.46
CA PRO A 8 18.31 20.54 5.48
C PRO A 8 18.86 20.61 6.90
N TYR A 9 20.18 20.68 7.05
CA TYR A 9 20.86 20.84 8.36
C TYR A 9 20.91 22.28 8.86
N LYS A 10 20.39 23.25 8.11
CA LYS A 10 20.37 24.67 8.51
C LYS A 10 18.98 25.22 8.81
N ILE A 11 17.98 24.37 8.94
CA ILE A 11 16.63 24.79 9.31
C ILE A 11 16.66 25.21 10.79
N LYS A 12 16.43 26.50 11.05
CA LYS A 12 16.20 26.99 12.42
C LYS A 12 14.92 26.35 12.96
N GLY A 13 15.00 25.57 14.02
CA GLY A 13 13.86 24.93 14.66
C GLY A 13 13.83 23.42 14.48
N ALA A 14 14.98 22.76 14.38
CA ALA A 14 15.02 21.29 14.49
C ALA A 14 14.44 20.87 15.85
N VAL A 15 13.50 19.92 15.82
CA VAL A 15 12.97 19.26 17.02
C VAL A 15 13.63 17.89 17.15
N PRO A 16 13.81 17.37 18.37
CA PRO A 16 14.25 16.00 18.58
C PRO A 16 13.34 15.03 17.83
N ALA A 17 13.89 13.94 17.28
CA ALA A 17 13.12 12.98 16.51
C ALA A 17 11.98 12.35 17.33
N GLU A 18 12.18 12.18 18.63
CA GLU A 18 11.18 11.67 19.58
C GLU A 18 10.01 12.64 19.84
N GLU A 19 10.18 13.91 19.52
CA GLU A 19 9.13 14.94 19.63
C GLU A 19 8.41 15.20 18.30
N ALA A 20 8.93 14.62 17.19
CA ALA A 20 8.39 14.82 15.85
C ALA A 20 7.18 13.90 15.62
N ILE A 21 6.08 14.48 15.14
CA ILE A 21 4.96 13.71 14.60
C ILE A 21 5.21 13.52 13.12
N LEU A 22 5.43 12.27 12.72
CA LEU A 22 5.63 11.92 11.30
C LEU A 22 4.28 11.82 10.60
N LEU A 23 4.03 12.73 9.68
CA LEU A 23 2.90 12.64 8.77
C LEU A 23 3.20 11.61 7.66
N ALA A 24 2.17 11.19 6.93
CA ALA A 24 2.37 10.43 5.70
C ALA A 24 3.25 11.24 4.73
N PRO A 25 4.15 10.60 3.96
CA PRO A 25 5.04 11.30 3.01
C PRO A 25 4.27 12.10 1.94
N ILE A 26 3.06 11.65 1.59
CA ILE A 26 2.09 12.37 0.75
C ILE A 26 0.77 12.42 1.51
N PRO A 27 0.57 13.43 2.40
CA PRO A 27 -0.62 13.48 3.25
C PRO A 27 -1.92 13.59 2.44
N HIS A 28 -1.89 14.35 1.36
CA HIS A 28 -3.04 14.58 0.49
C HIS A 28 -2.70 14.17 -0.95
N PRO A 29 -2.96 12.90 -1.33
CA PRO A 29 -2.78 12.48 -2.71
C PRO A 29 -3.59 13.35 -3.67
N VAL A 30 -2.98 13.75 -4.80
CA VAL A 30 -3.62 14.62 -5.79
C VAL A 30 -4.79 13.91 -6.48
N GLN A 31 -4.71 12.59 -6.58
CA GLN A 31 -5.70 11.71 -7.19
C GLN A 31 -5.95 10.52 -6.26
N ASP A 32 -7.04 9.79 -6.48
CA ASP A 32 -7.26 8.49 -5.86
C ASP A 32 -6.06 7.57 -6.11
N VAL A 33 -5.71 6.75 -5.12
CA VAL A 33 -4.63 5.75 -5.26
C VAL A 33 -5.09 4.65 -6.19
N ILE A 34 -4.29 4.32 -7.19
CA ILE A 34 -4.51 3.17 -8.06
C ILE A 34 -4.02 1.93 -7.32
N CYS A 35 -4.85 0.92 -7.21
CA CYS A 35 -4.52 -0.31 -6.48
C CYS A 35 -4.64 -1.53 -7.37
N LEU A 36 -3.76 -2.51 -7.14
CA LEU A 36 -3.86 -3.85 -7.74
C LEU A 36 -4.51 -4.81 -6.76
N GLY A 37 -5.59 -5.44 -7.19
CA GLY A 37 -6.20 -6.55 -6.48
C GLY A 37 -5.58 -7.88 -6.88
N ILE A 38 -5.15 -8.66 -5.86
CA ILE A 38 -4.69 -10.04 -6.06
C ILE A 38 -3.48 -10.11 -7.01
N ASN A 39 -2.37 -9.51 -6.59
CA ASN A 39 -1.12 -9.49 -7.35
C ASN A 39 -0.05 -10.47 -6.84
N TYR A 40 -0.42 -11.40 -5.94
CA TYR A 40 0.42 -12.49 -5.47
C TYR A 40 -0.37 -13.80 -5.53
N MET A 41 0.24 -14.84 -6.10
CA MET A 41 -0.48 -16.10 -6.33
C MET A 41 -0.97 -16.75 -5.03
N ALA A 42 -0.15 -16.76 -3.99
CA ALA A 42 -0.55 -17.29 -2.69
C ALA A 42 -1.72 -16.51 -2.07
N HIS A 43 -1.80 -15.18 -2.27
CA HIS A 43 -2.94 -14.38 -1.84
C HIS A 43 -4.19 -14.66 -2.69
N ALA A 44 -4.03 -14.97 -3.96
CA ALA A 44 -5.14 -15.40 -4.82
C ALA A 44 -5.80 -16.69 -4.31
N GLU A 45 -5.00 -17.68 -3.93
CA GLU A 45 -5.47 -18.93 -3.33
C GLU A 45 -6.19 -18.69 -1.99
N GLU A 46 -5.60 -17.85 -1.13
CA GLU A 46 -6.16 -17.44 0.15
C GLU A 46 -7.53 -16.76 0.00
N SER A 47 -7.64 -15.81 -0.92
CA SER A 47 -8.87 -15.08 -1.23
C SER A 47 -9.97 -16.02 -1.78
N ALA A 48 -9.62 -16.94 -2.67
CA ALA A 48 -10.56 -17.92 -3.22
C ALA A 48 -11.09 -18.85 -2.12
N ARG A 49 -10.21 -19.32 -1.22
CA ARG A 49 -10.59 -20.16 -0.07
C ARG A 49 -11.55 -19.43 0.86
N TYR A 50 -11.26 -18.18 1.22
CA TYR A 50 -12.14 -17.36 2.07
C TYR A 50 -13.53 -17.17 1.46
N LYS A 51 -13.59 -16.88 0.15
CA LYS A 51 -14.84 -16.69 -0.58
C LYS A 51 -15.56 -18.00 -0.93
N LYS A 52 -14.94 -19.16 -0.67
CA LYS A 52 -15.42 -20.49 -1.08
C LYS A 52 -15.61 -20.59 -2.60
N GLU A 53 -14.74 -19.94 -3.35
CA GLU A 53 -14.72 -19.96 -4.81
C GLU A 53 -13.66 -20.94 -5.32
N ALA A 54 -13.85 -21.47 -6.54
CA ALA A 54 -12.82 -22.28 -7.19
C ALA A 54 -11.62 -21.39 -7.55
N PHE A 55 -10.41 -21.85 -7.21
CA PHE A 55 -9.19 -21.18 -7.62
C PHE A 55 -8.84 -21.55 -9.07
N GLY A 56 -8.90 -20.58 -9.98
CA GLY A 56 -8.68 -20.80 -11.41
C GLY A 56 -7.21 -20.88 -11.85
N GLY A 57 -6.26 -20.61 -10.94
CA GLY A 57 -4.81 -20.68 -11.19
C GLY A 57 -4.25 -19.50 -11.98
N GLU A 58 -4.64 -19.34 -13.23
CA GLU A 58 -4.10 -18.28 -14.09
C GLU A 58 -4.79 -16.93 -13.90
N ARG A 59 -4.00 -15.85 -14.04
CA ARG A 59 -4.43 -14.45 -13.99
C ARG A 59 -4.00 -13.75 -15.27
N PRO A 60 -4.82 -13.77 -16.33
CA PRO A 60 -4.43 -13.21 -17.62
C PRO A 60 -4.41 -11.68 -17.63
N PHE A 61 -5.13 -11.03 -16.70
CA PHE A 61 -5.23 -9.58 -16.60
C PHE A 61 -5.14 -9.13 -15.15
N ALA A 62 -4.51 -7.97 -14.93
CA ALA A 62 -4.46 -7.31 -13.64
C ALA A 62 -5.87 -6.81 -13.24
N VAL A 63 -6.17 -6.89 -11.96
CA VAL A 63 -7.40 -6.32 -11.39
C VAL A 63 -7.04 -4.95 -10.82
N TYR A 64 -7.53 -3.90 -11.44
CA TYR A 64 -7.34 -2.53 -10.95
C TYR A 64 -8.57 -2.03 -10.21
N PHE A 65 -8.33 -1.33 -9.11
CA PHE A 65 -9.37 -0.59 -8.41
C PHE A 65 -8.80 0.72 -7.88
N SER A 66 -9.65 1.60 -7.39
CA SER A 66 -9.28 2.89 -6.86
C SER A 66 -9.57 2.93 -5.36
N LYS A 67 -8.69 3.55 -4.60
CA LYS A 67 -8.86 3.88 -3.19
C LYS A 67 -8.88 5.39 -3.05
N ARG A 68 -10.05 5.93 -2.61
CA ARG A 68 -10.17 7.35 -2.31
C ARG A 68 -9.49 7.65 -0.98
N VAL A 69 -8.74 8.72 -0.96
CA VAL A 69 -8.00 9.15 0.23
C VAL A 69 -8.17 10.65 0.43
N SER A 70 -8.86 11.04 1.48
CA SER A 70 -8.96 12.45 1.88
C SER A 70 -7.65 12.91 2.52
N GLU A 71 -7.11 12.07 3.43
CA GLU A 71 -5.83 12.25 4.09
C GLU A 71 -5.21 10.88 4.38
N ALA A 72 -3.93 10.72 4.03
CA ALA A 72 -3.17 9.52 4.35
C ALA A 72 -2.69 9.55 5.80
N THR A 73 -2.69 8.40 6.45
CA THR A 73 -2.32 8.24 7.86
C THR A 73 -0.82 8.01 7.99
N GLY A 74 -0.10 8.85 8.73
CA GLY A 74 1.33 8.69 8.97
C GLY A 74 1.65 7.56 9.96
N THR A 75 2.93 7.21 10.04
CA THR A 75 3.40 6.25 11.05
C THR A 75 3.19 6.81 12.46
N GLY A 76 2.76 5.96 13.39
CA GLY A 76 2.42 6.35 14.77
C GLY A 76 1.01 6.90 14.95
N ALA A 77 0.30 7.29 13.88
CA ALA A 77 -1.09 7.71 13.94
C ALA A 77 -2.05 6.51 13.99
N GLU A 78 -3.29 6.75 14.38
CA GLU A 78 -4.29 5.70 14.53
C GLU A 78 -5.01 5.38 13.21
N ILE A 79 -5.35 4.11 13.02
CA ILE A 79 -6.30 3.64 12.01
C ILE A 79 -7.69 3.64 12.67
N PRO A 80 -8.66 4.44 12.21
CA PRO A 80 -10.01 4.40 12.73
C PRO A 80 -10.63 3.00 12.61
N SER A 81 -11.15 2.47 13.73
CA SER A 81 -11.76 1.13 13.74
C SER A 81 -13.08 1.06 12.98
N HIS A 82 -13.77 2.20 12.87
CA HIS A 82 -15.13 2.28 12.30
C HIS A 82 -16.09 1.19 12.84
N LYS A 83 -15.96 0.84 14.12
CA LYS A 83 -16.62 -0.31 14.77
C LYS A 83 -18.13 -0.40 14.58
N GLU A 84 -18.80 0.74 14.38
CA GLU A 84 -20.24 0.77 14.10
C GLU A 84 -20.59 0.30 12.67
N LEU A 85 -19.62 0.33 11.77
CA LEU A 85 -19.79 0.01 10.35
C LEU A 85 -19.02 -1.25 9.94
N VAL A 86 -17.85 -1.50 10.55
CA VAL A 86 -16.88 -2.51 10.16
C VAL A 86 -16.69 -3.53 11.28
N GLN A 87 -16.87 -4.83 10.95
CA GLN A 87 -16.65 -5.95 11.87
C GLN A 87 -15.47 -6.83 11.48
N ASP A 88 -14.91 -6.59 10.31
CA ASP A 88 -13.90 -7.41 9.63
C ASP A 88 -12.79 -6.52 9.03
N LEU A 89 -12.24 -5.65 9.89
CA LEU A 89 -11.12 -4.78 9.57
C LEU A 89 -9.86 -5.61 9.34
N ASP A 90 -9.21 -5.40 8.19
CA ASP A 90 -8.07 -6.20 7.78
C ASP A 90 -6.92 -5.32 7.30
N TYR A 91 -5.72 -5.88 7.31
CA TYR A 91 -4.46 -5.24 6.92
C TYR A 91 -3.91 -5.86 5.64
N GLU A 92 -3.20 -5.06 4.86
CA GLU A 92 -2.53 -5.48 3.63
C GLU A 92 -1.22 -4.68 3.47
N ALA A 93 -0.08 -5.30 3.80
CA ALA A 93 1.23 -4.68 3.52
C ALA A 93 1.50 -4.66 2.03
N GLU A 94 1.82 -3.49 1.49
CA GLU A 94 2.07 -3.31 0.06
C GLU A 94 3.23 -2.36 -0.21
N LEU A 95 3.98 -2.66 -1.27
CA LEU A 95 4.86 -1.69 -1.89
C LEU A 95 4.01 -0.68 -2.67
N ALA A 96 4.23 0.61 -2.45
CA ALA A 96 3.65 1.66 -3.26
C ALA A 96 4.71 2.30 -4.14
N VAL A 97 4.37 2.50 -5.41
CA VAL A 97 5.19 3.18 -6.42
C VAL A 97 4.68 4.61 -6.59
N ILE A 98 5.59 5.57 -6.58
CA ILE A 98 5.29 6.99 -6.80
C ILE A 98 5.79 7.40 -8.17
N ILE A 99 4.92 7.90 -9.03
CA ILE A 99 5.27 8.41 -10.36
C ILE A 99 5.95 9.78 -10.24
N GLY A 100 7.11 9.94 -10.87
CA GLY A 100 7.94 11.15 -10.74
C GLY A 100 7.69 12.21 -11.82
N LYS A 101 7.18 11.82 -12.96
CA LYS A 101 6.83 12.73 -14.07
C LYS A 101 5.65 12.18 -14.86
N ASP A 102 4.92 13.05 -15.54
CA ASP A 102 3.76 12.63 -16.32
C ASP A 102 4.09 11.48 -17.27
N ALA A 103 3.40 10.35 -17.11
CA ALA A 103 3.62 9.12 -17.85
C ALA A 103 2.44 8.85 -18.79
N LYS A 104 2.71 8.80 -20.09
CA LYS A 104 1.72 8.49 -21.13
C LYS A 104 2.40 7.67 -22.23
N ASN A 105 1.77 6.53 -22.58
CA ASN A 105 2.31 5.58 -23.56
C ASN A 105 3.76 5.16 -23.26
N VAL A 106 4.04 4.82 -22.00
CA VAL A 106 5.40 4.45 -21.56
C VAL A 106 5.68 3.00 -21.94
N PRO A 107 6.69 2.73 -22.77
CA PRO A 107 7.09 1.35 -23.04
C PRO A 107 7.71 0.71 -21.81
N VAL A 108 7.53 -0.60 -21.65
CA VAL A 108 8.05 -1.41 -20.53
C VAL A 108 9.51 -1.09 -20.20
N SER A 109 10.38 -0.98 -21.22
CA SER A 109 11.82 -0.71 -21.06
C SER A 109 12.15 0.67 -20.47
N GLU A 110 11.20 1.60 -20.47
CA GLU A 110 11.40 2.99 -20.04
C GLU A 110 10.74 3.29 -18.69
N VAL A 111 9.97 2.38 -18.12
CA VAL A 111 9.18 2.60 -16.90
C VAL A 111 10.01 3.12 -15.74
N LYS A 112 11.20 2.56 -15.51
CA LYS A 112 12.12 2.99 -14.46
C LYS A 112 12.43 4.49 -14.47
N ASN A 113 12.39 5.13 -15.65
CA ASN A 113 12.69 6.56 -15.81
C ASN A 113 11.52 7.46 -15.41
N TYR A 114 10.37 6.88 -15.04
CA TYR A 114 9.15 7.57 -14.63
C TYR A 114 8.84 7.41 -13.14
N ILE A 115 9.59 6.56 -12.43
CA ILE A 115 9.40 6.32 -11.01
C ILE A 115 10.22 7.33 -10.20
N PHE A 116 9.56 8.01 -9.26
CA PHE A 116 10.20 8.88 -8.28
C PHE A 116 10.82 8.07 -7.14
N GLY A 117 10.05 7.11 -6.63
CA GLY A 117 10.47 6.30 -5.49
C GLY A 117 9.38 5.37 -5.00
N TYR A 118 9.60 4.84 -3.81
CA TYR A 118 8.79 3.80 -3.20
C TYR A 118 8.49 4.13 -1.74
N THR A 119 7.35 3.66 -1.27
CA THR A 119 6.98 3.74 0.16
C THR A 119 6.21 2.49 0.57
N VAL A 120 6.03 2.31 1.89
CA VAL A 120 5.14 1.27 2.42
C VAL A 120 3.75 1.84 2.55
N ILE A 121 2.75 1.07 2.20
CA ILE A 121 1.37 1.34 2.56
C ILE A 121 0.75 0.12 3.25
N ASN A 122 -0.28 0.39 4.04
CA ASN A 122 -1.21 -0.63 4.51
C ASN A 122 -2.55 -0.38 3.82
N ASP A 123 -2.92 -1.22 2.84
CA ASP A 123 -4.20 -1.12 2.14
C ASP A 123 -5.33 -1.66 3.02
N VAL A 124 -5.64 -0.89 4.09
CA VAL A 124 -6.67 -1.26 5.08
C VAL A 124 -8.00 -1.54 4.40
N SER A 125 -8.66 -2.61 4.83
CA SER A 125 -9.81 -3.19 4.15
C SER A 125 -10.93 -3.54 5.14
N ALA A 126 -12.16 -3.14 4.81
CA ALA A 126 -13.39 -3.62 5.45
C ALA A 126 -13.99 -4.71 4.56
N ARG A 127 -13.75 -5.98 4.88
CA ARG A 127 -14.00 -7.12 3.95
C ARG A 127 -15.45 -7.28 3.55
N THR A 128 -16.39 -7.15 4.49
CA THR A 128 -17.82 -7.21 4.17
C THR A 128 -18.25 -6.06 3.26
N LEU A 129 -17.77 -4.84 3.51
CA LEU A 129 -18.08 -3.67 2.66
C LEU A 129 -17.43 -3.81 1.29
N GLN A 130 -16.22 -4.34 1.22
CA GLN A 130 -15.50 -4.61 -0.01
C GLN A 130 -16.29 -5.51 -0.97
N THR A 131 -16.95 -6.54 -0.44
CA THR A 131 -17.69 -7.53 -1.26
C THR A 131 -19.16 -7.19 -1.46
N ARG A 132 -19.81 -6.54 -0.48
CA ARG A 132 -21.24 -6.23 -0.47
C ARG A 132 -21.71 -5.49 -1.73
N HIS A 133 -20.93 -4.50 -2.17
CA HIS A 133 -21.28 -3.63 -3.28
C HIS A 133 -20.72 -4.10 -4.63
N LYS A 134 -20.10 -5.28 -4.70
CA LYS A 134 -19.42 -5.87 -5.88
C LYS A 134 -18.21 -5.06 -6.37
N GLN A 135 -18.14 -3.76 -6.08
CA GLN A 135 -16.97 -2.90 -6.29
C GLN A 135 -16.26 -2.70 -4.95
N TRP A 136 -14.95 -2.85 -4.92
CA TRP A 136 -14.18 -2.81 -3.68
C TRP A 136 -14.06 -1.42 -3.07
N TYR A 137 -14.32 -0.41 -3.86
CA TYR A 137 -14.12 1.01 -3.59
C TYR A 137 -14.53 1.42 -2.17
N PHE A 138 -15.78 1.14 -1.75
CA PHE A 138 -16.27 1.58 -0.45
C PHE A 138 -15.55 0.90 0.71
N GLY A 139 -15.32 -0.41 0.65
CA GLY A 139 -14.59 -1.15 1.70
C GLY A 139 -13.10 -0.83 1.79
N LYS A 140 -12.56 -0.11 0.81
CA LYS A 140 -11.17 0.29 0.71
C LYS A 140 -10.94 1.79 0.97
N SER A 141 -12.02 2.62 1.03
CA SER A 141 -11.92 4.08 0.99
C SER A 141 -12.49 4.78 2.22
N LEU A 142 -12.62 4.09 3.35
CA LEU A 142 -13.03 4.74 4.59
C LEU A 142 -11.89 5.65 5.08
N ASP A 143 -12.24 6.69 5.84
CA ASP A 143 -11.25 7.61 6.39
C ASP A 143 -10.21 6.86 7.22
N GLY A 144 -8.94 7.23 7.06
CA GLY A 144 -7.80 6.58 7.72
C GLY A 144 -7.37 5.24 7.11
N PHE A 145 -7.96 4.79 6.00
CA PHE A 145 -7.69 3.49 5.37
C PHE A 145 -6.46 3.49 4.45
N LEU A 146 -5.68 4.60 4.43
CA LEU A 146 -4.37 4.61 3.78
C LEU A 146 -3.25 5.02 4.77
N PRO A 147 -2.84 4.17 5.70
CA PRO A 147 -1.55 4.33 6.33
C PRO A 147 -0.44 4.28 5.28
N MET A 148 0.49 5.26 5.31
CA MET A 148 1.56 5.43 4.35
C MET A 148 2.84 5.94 5.03
N GLY A 149 3.98 5.35 4.74
CA GLY A 149 5.28 5.75 5.27
C GLY A 149 6.21 4.58 5.55
N PRO A 150 7.23 4.75 6.42
CA PRO A 150 7.55 5.96 7.18
C PRO A 150 8.09 7.11 6.32
N CYS A 151 8.62 6.82 5.13
CA CYS A 151 9.21 7.78 4.20
C CYS A 151 9.01 7.31 2.75
N ILE A 152 9.38 8.14 1.79
CA ILE A 152 9.61 7.72 0.41
C ILE A 152 11.13 7.56 0.25
N VAL A 153 11.54 6.39 -0.25
CA VAL A 153 12.92 6.13 -0.69
C VAL A 153 12.96 6.35 -2.19
N THR A 154 13.92 7.14 -2.68
CA THR A 154 14.01 7.45 -4.11
C THR A 154 14.39 6.23 -4.94
N ALA A 155 13.96 6.20 -6.19
CA ALA A 155 14.21 5.06 -7.08
C ALA A 155 15.71 4.79 -7.31
N GLU A 156 16.57 5.79 -7.09
CA GLU A 156 18.03 5.66 -7.22
C GLU A 156 18.67 4.92 -6.04
N GLU A 157 18.00 4.90 -4.88
CA GLU A 157 18.51 4.27 -3.67
C GLU A 157 18.21 2.77 -3.57
N LEU A 158 17.29 2.27 -4.39
CA LEU A 158 16.91 0.87 -4.42
C LEU A 158 17.26 0.20 -5.76
N PRO A 159 17.58 -1.11 -5.77
CA PRO A 159 17.82 -1.82 -7.01
C PRO A 159 16.54 -1.85 -7.87
N TYR A 160 16.72 -1.83 -9.20
CA TYR A 160 15.60 -1.96 -10.12
C TYR A 160 15.72 -3.24 -10.97
N PRO A 161 14.66 -4.05 -11.11
CA PRO A 161 13.39 -3.96 -10.36
C PRO A 161 13.58 -4.20 -8.85
N PRO A 162 12.78 -3.57 -8.00
CA PRO A 162 12.90 -3.76 -6.55
C PRO A 162 12.46 -5.19 -6.15
N ARG A 163 13.41 -5.97 -5.66
CA ARG A 163 13.20 -7.33 -5.12
C ARG A 163 13.47 -7.29 -3.64
N LEU A 164 12.44 -6.97 -2.87
CA LEU A 164 12.53 -6.59 -1.47
C LEU A 164 11.70 -7.54 -0.61
N SER A 165 12.17 -7.83 0.59
CA SER A 165 11.34 -8.50 1.59
C SER A 165 10.19 -7.59 1.99
N ILE A 166 8.98 -8.16 2.08
CA ILE A 166 7.75 -7.49 2.52
C ILE A 166 7.10 -8.31 3.61
N GLN A 167 6.83 -7.69 4.76
CA GLN A 167 6.30 -8.35 5.94
C GLN A 167 5.21 -7.52 6.60
N SER A 168 4.28 -8.19 7.29
CA SER A 168 3.42 -7.56 8.29
C SER A 168 3.44 -8.31 9.62
N ARG A 169 3.24 -7.56 10.69
CA ARG A 169 3.04 -8.08 12.05
C ARG A 169 1.80 -7.46 12.66
N VAL A 170 1.10 -8.23 13.45
CA VAL A 170 0.01 -7.75 14.31
C VAL A 170 0.34 -8.11 15.74
N ASN A 171 0.47 -7.11 16.61
CA ASN A 171 0.89 -7.27 18.01
C ASN A 171 2.22 -8.07 18.12
N GLY A 172 3.16 -7.82 17.20
CA GLY A 172 4.44 -8.49 17.13
C GLY A 172 4.43 -9.88 16.47
N GLU A 173 3.25 -10.47 16.22
CA GLU A 173 3.13 -11.75 15.52
C GLU A 173 3.29 -11.57 14.02
N LEU A 174 4.23 -12.30 13.40
CA LEU A 174 4.43 -12.30 11.94
C LEU A 174 3.19 -12.89 11.25
N ARG A 175 2.63 -12.15 10.31
CA ARG A 175 1.42 -12.49 9.57
C ARG A 175 1.69 -12.67 8.08
N GLN A 176 2.29 -11.69 7.44
CA GLN A 176 2.72 -11.75 6.06
C GLN A 176 4.24 -11.83 6.02
N ASP A 177 4.78 -12.69 5.17
CA ASP A 177 6.22 -12.84 4.94
C ASP A 177 6.45 -13.28 3.50
N SER A 178 6.97 -12.38 2.66
CA SER A 178 7.07 -12.58 1.22
C SER A 178 8.14 -11.69 0.59
N SER A 179 8.19 -11.67 -0.73
CA SER A 179 9.06 -10.81 -1.55
C SER A 179 8.29 -10.15 -2.67
N THR A 180 8.62 -8.90 -2.98
CA THR A 180 8.06 -8.17 -4.13
C THR A 180 8.42 -8.83 -5.47
N GLU A 181 9.40 -9.72 -5.50
CA GLU A 181 9.73 -10.55 -6.68
C GLU A 181 8.60 -11.50 -7.09
N LEU A 182 7.68 -11.82 -6.15
CA LEU A 182 6.58 -12.76 -6.36
C LEU A 182 5.30 -12.09 -6.89
N MET A 183 5.37 -10.82 -7.28
CA MET A 183 4.27 -10.14 -7.96
C MET A 183 3.94 -10.85 -9.28
N ILE A 184 2.64 -11.05 -9.54
CA ILE A 184 2.14 -11.62 -10.81
C ILE A 184 2.36 -10.63 -11.94
N PHE A 185 2.00 -9.38 -11.71
CA PHE A 185 2.21 -8.25 -12.61
C PHE A 185 3.24 -7.32 -11.97
N ASP A 186 4.41 -7.24 -12.57
CA ASP A 186 5.48 -6.38 -12.08
C ASP A 186 5.20 -4.88 -12.35
N ILE A 187 6.05 -4.04 -11.79
CA ILE A 187 5.91 -2.59 -11.90
C ILE A 187 5.99 -2.13 -13.37
N ASP A 188 6.85 -2.75 -14.16
CA ASP A 188 7.01 -2.41 -15.56
C ASP A 188 5.73 -2.67 -16.37
N HIS A 189 5.12 -3.84 -16.15
CA HIS A 189 3.83 -4.20 -16.75
C HIS A 189 2.76 -3.19 -16.37
N VAL A 190 2.58 -2.95 -15.06
CA VAL A 190 1.51 -2.12 -14.52
C VAL A 190 1.57 -0.68 -15.03
N VAL A 191 2.74 -0.04 -14.96
CA VAL A 191 2.91 1.35 -15.39
C VAL A 191 2.76 1.46 -16.91
N SER A 192 3.30 0.52 -17.67
CA SER A 192 3.17 0.50 -19.12
C SER A 192 1.71 0.33 -19.55
N GLU A 193 0.99 -0.65 -18.99
CA GLU A 193 -0.42 -0.93 -19.30
C GLU A 193 -1.32 0.28 -18.96
N LEU A 194 -1.23 0.80 -17.74
CA LEU A 194 -2.05 1.94 -17.32
C LEU A 194 -1.75 3.19 -18.16
N SER A 195 -0.47 3.48 -18.41
CA SER A 195 -0.08 4.68 -19.17
C SER A 195 -0.49 4.62 -20.65
N ALA A 196 -0.76 3.45 -21.21
CA ALA A 196 -1.27 3.30 -22.57
C ALA A 196 -2.69 3.93 -22.71
N GLY A 197 -3.52 3.78 -21.69
CA GLY A 197 -4.89 4.28 -21.69
C GLY A 197 -5.08 5.65 -21.04
N MET A 198 -4.36 5.94 -19.95
CA MET A 198 -4.50 7.15 -19.15
C MET A 198 -3.16 7.85 -18.92
N THR A 199 -3.16 9.13 -18.59
CA THR A 199 -1.96 9.85 -18.17
C THR A 199 -1.79 9.68 -16.66
N LEU A 200 -0.72 9.00 -16.23
CA LEU A 200 -0.32 8.95 -14.84
C LEU A 200 0.46 10.24 -14.54
N LYS A 201 -0.11 11.11 -13.74
CA LYS A 201 0.50 12.39 -13.37
C LYS A 201 1.66 12.18 -12.39
N ALA A 202 2.62 13.10 -12.39
CA ALA A 202 3.61 13.16 -11.32
C ALA A 202 2.90 13.19 -9.95
N GLY A 203 3.36 12.36 -9.01
CA GLY A 203 2.71 12.16 -7.71
C GLY A 203 1.60 11.11 -7.70
N THR A 204 1.26 10.47 -8.83
CA THR A 204 0.36 9.31 -8.82
C THR A 204 0.95 8.20 -7.97
N ILE A 205 0.12 7.63 -7.10
CA ILE A 205 0.48 6.52 -6.21
C ILE A 205 -0.14 5.24 -6.77
N ILE A 206 0.67 4.19 -6.92
CA ILE A 206 0.23 2.86 -7.33
C ILE A 206 0.57 1.88 -6.23
N ALA A 207 -0.46 1.30 -5.59
CA ALA A 207 -0.37 0.21 -4.65
C ALA A 207 -0.28 -1.12 -5.41
N THR A 208 0.78 -1.90 -5.17
CA THR A 208 1.13 -3.04 -6.05
C THR A 208 0.49 -4.36 -5.65
N GLY A 209 -0.37 -4.36 -4.65
CA GLY A 209 -1.00 -5.57 -4.13
C GLY A 209 -0.23 -6.18 -2.96
N THR A 210 -0.91 -7.01 -2.20
CA THR A 210 -0.44 -7.61 -0.96
C THR A 210 -0.16 -9.11 -1.10
N PRO A 211 0.85 -9.66 -0.39
CA PRO A 211 1.06 -11.11 -0.31
C PRO A 211 0.04 -11.79 0.63
N ALA A 212 0.06 -13.13 0.67
CA ALA A 212 -0.73 -13.94 1.61
C ALA A 212 -0.38 -13.64 3.08
N GLY A 213 -1.28 -13.99 4.00
CA GLY A 213 -1.16 -13.79 5.44
C GLY A 213 -2.01 -12.64 5.97
N VAL A 214 -2.94 -12.10 5.16
CA VAL A 214 -3.95 -11.15 5.61
C VAL A 214 -4.95 -11.81 6.54
N GLY A 215 -5.66 -11.02 7.36
CA GLY A 215 -6.55 -11.54 8.40
C GLY A 215 -7.64 -12.48 7.88
N MET A 216 -8.22 -12.20 6.71
CA MET A 216 -9.22 -13.08 6.09
C MET A 216 -8.66 -14.44 5.65
N GLY A 217 -7.35 -14.57 5.47
CA GLY A 217 -6.70 -15.80 4.99
C GLY A 217 -6.53 -16.87 6.04
N PHE A 218 -6.69 -16.55 7.31
CA PHE A 218 -6.62 -17.53 8.40
C PHE A 218 -7.91 -18.33 8.54
N ASP A 219 -7.83 -19.50 9.14
CA ASP A 219 -8.98 -20.34 9.50
C ASP A 219 -8.92 -20.66 11.00
N PRO A 220 -9.80 -20.07 11.83
CA PRO A 220 -10.76 -19.00 11.49
C PRO A 220 -10.08 -17.65 11.15
N PRO A 221 -10.79 -16.74 10.45
CA PRO A 221 -10.27 -15.40 10.13
C PRO A 221 -9.82 -14.61 11.36
N ARG A 222 -8.75 -13.81 11.21
CA ARG A 222 -8.09 -13.09 12.30
C ARG A 222 -8.03 -11.59 11.98
N PHE A 223 -9.20 -10.95 12.02
CA PHE A 223 -9.36 -9.52 11.77
C PHE A 223 -8.80 -8.65 12.89
N LEU A 224 -8.48 -7.40 12.55
CA LEU A 224 -8.01 -6.39 13.48
C LEU A 224 -9.11 -5.97 14.46
N LYS A 225 -8.70 -5.65 15.66
CA LYS A 225 -9.57 -5.15 16.75
C LYS A 225 -9.03 -3.83 17.28
N PRO A 226 -9.89 -3.01 17.91
CA PRO A 226 -9.43 -1.85 18.66
C PRO A 226 -8.25 -2.20 19.57
N GLY A 227 -7.22 -1.34 19.56
CA GLY A 227 -6.00 -1.52 20.32
C GLY A 227 -4.90 -2.34 19.63
N ASP A 228 -5.20 -3.10 18.58
CA ASP A 228 -4.18 -3.84 17.82
C ASP A 228 -3.15 -2.90 17.18
N VAL A 229 -1.89 -3.32 17.20
CA VAL A 229 -0.79 -2.64 16.54
C VAL A 229 -0.41 -3.41 15.29
N VAL A 230 -0.42 -2.72 14.15
CA VAL A 230 -0.03 -3.26 12.84
C VAL A 230 1.28 -2.65 12.41
N GLU A 231 2.21 -3.52 12.01
CA GLU A 231 3.51 -3.14 11.45
C GLU A 231 3.59 -3.70 10.03
N CYS A 232 3.80 -2.81 9.05
CA CYS A 232 4.07 -3.19 7.66
C CYS A 232 5.50 -2.77 7.34
N SER A 233 6.35 -3.72 6.95
CA SER A 233 7.78 -3.49 6.73
C SER A 233 8.19 -3.89 5.32
N ILE A 234 9.02 -3.06 4.67
CA ILE A 234 9.67 -3.38 3.41
C ILE A 234 11.15 -3.08 3.53
N GLU A 235 11.96 -4.05 3.13
CA GLU A 235 13.42 -3.94 3.11
C GLU A 235 13.88 -2.68 2.37
N GLY A 236 14.82 -1.93 2.96
CA GLY A 236 15.38 -0.70 2.38
C GLY A 236 14.46 0.52 2.49
N ILE A 237 13.19 0.37 2.92
CA ILE A 237 12.26 1.51 3.11
C ILE A 237 12.00 1.76 4.59
N GLY A 238 11.72 0.71 5.35
CA GLY A 238 11.46 0.80 6.78
C GLY A 238 10.15 0.15 7.20
N THR A 239 9.66 0.56 8.37
CA THR A 239 8.46 0.00 9.00
C THR A 239 7.43 1.09 9.25
N LEU A 240 6.26 0.91 8.69
CA LEU A 240 5.05 1.69 8.96
C LEU A 240 4.31 1.05 10.14
N VAL A 241 4.10 1.80 11.21
CA VAL A 241 3.49 1.30 12.46
C VAL A 241 2.25 2.11 12.78
N ASN A 242 1.12 1.45 12.95
CA ASN A 242 -0.14 2.11 13.32
C ASN A 242 -0.91 1.28 14.35
N ARG A 243 -1.68 1.96 15.19
CA ARG A 243 -2.61 1.34 16.15
C ARG A 243 -4.04 1.51 15.65
N VAL A 244 -4.87 0.49 15.81
CA VAL A 244 -6.30 0.60 15.57
C VAL A 244 -6.95 1.36 16.73
N SER A 245 -7.75 2.40 16.43
CA SER A 245 -8.42 3.20 17.46
C SER A 245 -9.53 2.41 18.19
N GLU A 246 -9.91 2.89 19.37
CA GLU A 246 -11.00 2.34 20.17
C GLU A 246 -12.40 2.48 19.50
#